data_e2f6a3a7c0a949060f69baa07de2022e
#
_entry.id   e2f6a3a7c0a949060f69baa07de2022e
#
_cell.length_a   1.000
_cell.length_b   1.000
_cell.length_c   1.000
_cell.angle_alpha   90.00
_cell.angle_beta   90.00
_cell.angle_gamma   90.00
#
_symmetry.space_group_name_H-M   'P 1'
#
loop_
_entity.id
_entity.type
_entity.pdbx_description
1 polymer ?
#
loop_
_entity_poly.entity_id
_entity_poly.type
_entity_poly.pdbx_seq_one_letter_code
_entity_poly.pdbx_strand_id
1 'polypeptide(L)'
;MMNIWAIGDLHLSIGLSNKCVKEMSDFGEAWHDHVTKIEVNWRKFIAQDDLVLVPGDLCWANRFEDAFPALKWLATLPGKKVLIKGNHDNWWVGNERLQKHLPEGVYAIRNNALMVGDIYLAGSKGWTYAINEDKEHRDRMLLREYRRMRVSLDAWPKEGGKLRILMTHYPPFDHSVSDKRFLDLLDEYSVDICIFGHLHGGDATLFKNFSYNRKKLILVSADKLDFSPLKLYSLESNSDTVRYISINT
;
A
#
# COMPACT_ATOMS: atom_id res chain seq x y z
N MET A 1 -20.62 -7.95 8.16
CA MET A 1 -19.99 -8.01 6.81
C MET A 1 -18.87 -6.98 6.81
N MET A 2 -17.63 -7.38 6.57
CA MET A 2 -16.47 -6.48 6.46
C MET A 2 -16.12 -6.31 4.99
N ASN A 3 -15.99 -5.07 4.53
CA ASN A 3 -15.48 -4.78 3.19
C ASN A 3 -13.99 -4.48 3.24
N ILE A 4 -13.29 -4.82 2.17
CA ILE A 4 -11.88 -4.47 1.97
C ILE A 4 -11.80 -3.43 0.86
N TRP A 5 -11.16 -2.32 1.20
CA TRP A 5 -10.97 -1.16 0.33
C TRP A 5 -9.49 -0.91 0.09
N ALA A 6 -9.15 -0.20 -0.96
CA ALA A 6 -7.80 0.26 -1.22
C ALA A 6 -7.78 1.67 -1.81
N ILE A 7 -6.80 2.46 -1.39
CA ILE A 7 -6.42 3.75 -1.97
C ILE A 7 -4.98 4.04 -1.58
N GLY A 8 -4.10 4.30 -2.53
CA GLY A 8 -2.69 4.64 -2.31
C GLY A 8 -2.39 6.08 -2.67
N ASP A 9 -1.14 6.49 -2.43
CA ASP A 9 -0.62 7.77 -2.91
C ASP A 9 -1.46 8.96 -2.42
N LEU A 10 -1.71 9.02 -1.11
CA LEU A 10 -2.50 10.10 -0.52
C LEU A 10 -1.76 11.42 -0.50
N HIS A 11 -0.42 11.38 -0.50
CA HIS A 11 0.47 12.54 -0.57
C HIS A 11 0.07 13.69 0.37
N LEU A 12 -0.24 13.34 1.63
CA LEU A 12 -0.66 14.31 2.63
C LEU A 12 0.47 15.26 3.02
N SER A 13 0.12 16.52 3.19
CA SER A 13 1.03 17.57 3.70
C SER A 13 0.59 18.14 5.04
N ILE A 14 -0.30 17.46 5.75
CA ILE A 14 -0.93 17.91 6.99
C ILE A 14 0.13 18.17 8.06
N GLY A 15 0.17 19.41 8.56
CA GLY A 15 1.09 19.82 9.62
C GLY A 15 2.55 20.03 9.18
N LEU A 16 2.84 19.91 7.90
CA LEU A 16 4.18 20.18 7.36
C LEU A 16 4.35 21.68 7.03
N SER A 17 5.56 22.22 7.21
CA SER A 17 5.87 23.56 6.79
C SER A 17 6.07 23.63 5.27
N ASN A 18 5.65 24.72 4.64
CA ASN A 18 5.71 24.94 3.17
C ASN A 18 7.10 24.73 2.54
N LYS A 19 8.19 24.72 3.34
CA LYS A 19 9.55 24.49 2.82
C LYS A 19 9.85 23.02 2.46
N CYS A 20 9.03 22.08 2.91
CA CYS A 20 9.26 20.64 2.75
C CYS A 20 8.20 19.96 1.87
N VAL A 21 7.24 20.69 1.35
CA VAL A 21 6.06 20.15 0.67
C VAL A 21 6.12 20.48 -0.81
N LYS A 22 5.94 19.46 -1.65
CA LYS A 22 5.51 19.65 -3.02
C LYS A 22 4.00 19.89 -2.98
N GLU A 23 3.53 20.97 -3.56
CA GLU A 23 2.10 21.17 -3.72
C GLU A 23 1.60 20.18 -4.76
N MET A 24 0.64 19.33 -4.37
CA MET A 24 0.11 18.32 -5.28
C MET A 24 -0.64 18.94 -6.48
N SER A 25 -1.09 20.18 -6.39
CA SER A 25 -1.62 20.97 -7.51
C SER A 25 -0.62 21.11 -8.68
N ASP A 26 0.69 21.06 -8.42
CA ASP A 26 1.73 21.05 -9.46
C ASP A 26 1.66 19.80 -10.36
N PHE A 27 1.02 18.74 -9.88
CA PHE A 27 0.80 17.49 -10.62
C PHE A 27 -0.53 17.46 -11.40
N GLY A 28 -1.26 18.56 -11.40
CA GLY A 28 -2.49 18.77 -12.16
C GLY A 28 -3.70 19.19 -11.32
N GLU A 29 -4.64 19.84 -11.98
CA GLU A 29 -5.87 20.39 -11.39
C GLU A 29 -6.67 19.37 -10.56
N ALA A 30 -6.63 18.08 -10.93
CA ALA A 30 -7.33 17.03 -10.21
C ALA A 30 -6.92 16.96 -8.73
N TRP A 31 -5.65 17.30 -8.43
CA TRP A 31 -5.09 17.26 -7.08
C TRP A 31 -5.48 18.46 -6.20
N HIS A 32 -6.09 19.47 -6.79
CA HIS A 32 -6.58 20.58 -5.99
C HIS A 32 -7.55 20.09 -4.92
N ASP A 33 -7.29 20.46 -3.67
CA ASP A 33 -8.10 20.07 -2.50
C ASP A 33 -8.28 18.54 -2.32
N HIS A 34 -7.28 17.75 -2.74
CA HIS A 34 -7.35 16.29 -2.73
C HIS A 34 -7.60 15.69 -1.33
N VAL A 35 -7.08 16.31 -0.28
CA VAL A 35 -7.27 15.84 1.10
C VAL A 35 -8.74 15.84 1.49
N THR A 36 -9.46 16.94 1.17
CA THR A 36 -10.91 17.03 1.41
C THR A 36 -11.69 16.02 0.56
N LYS A 37 -11.32 15.88 -0.71
CA LYS A 37 -11.94 14.87 -1.61
C LYS A 37 -11.78 13.45 -1.05
N ILE A 38 -10.56 13.09 -0.61
CA ILE A 38 -10.29 11.79 0.01
C ILE A 38 -11.15 11.63 1.27
N GLU A 39 -11.17 12.61 2.17
CA GLU A 39 -11.92 12.52 3.43
C GLU A 39 -13.42 12.34 3.20
N VAL A 40 -14.00 13.15 2.32
CA VAL A 40 -15.45 13.09 2.01
C VAL A 40 -15.80 11.72 1.42
N ASN A 41 -15.04 11.24 0.44
CA ASN A 41 -15.28 9.94 -0.20
C ASN A 41 -15.05 8.79 0.79
N TRP A 42 -13.99 8.87 1.60
CA TRP A 42 -13.69 7.85 2.61
C TRP A 42 -14.86 7.69 3.61
N ARG A 43 -15.31 8.81 4.20
CA ARG A 43 -16.43 8.79 5.15
C ARG A 43 -17.76 8.38 4.54
N LYS A 44 -17.93 8.59 3.23
CA LYS A 44 -19.13 8.19 2.50
C LYS A 44 -19.22 6.67 2.30
N PHE A 45 -18.11 6.00 2.06
CA PHE A 45 -18.12 4.60 1.62
C PHE A 45 -17.64 3.59 2.67
N ILE A 46 -16.77 3.99 3.60
CA ILE A 46 -16.10 3.09 4.53
C ILE A 46 -16.81 3.08 5.87
N ALA A 47 -17.15 1.89 6.35
CA ALA A 47 -17.71 1.66 7.68
C ALA A 47 -16.59 1.45 8.73
N GLN A 48 -16.95 1.55 10.01
CA GLN A 48 -16.01 1.42 11.13
C GLN A 48 -15.30 0.06 11.17
N ASP A 49 -15.98 -0.99 10.75
CA ASP A 49 -15.44 -2.37 10.78
C ASP A 49 -14.73 -2.75 9.48
N ASP A 50 -14.71 -1.88 8.48
CA ASP A 50 -14.05 -2.14 7.21
C ASP A 50 -12.53 -2.09 7.32
N LEU A 51 -11.85 -2.70 6.35
CA LEU A 51 -10.39 -2.72 6.21
C LEU A 51 -9.97 -1.88 5.01
N VAL A 52 -9.02 -0.96 5.20
CA VAL A 52 -8.50 -0.11 4.13
C VAL A 52 -7.01 -0.32 3.95
N LEU A 53 -6.61 -0.66 2.75
CA LEU A 53 -5.23 -0.92 2.36
C LEU A 53 -4.64 0.31 1.67
N VAL A 54 -3.49 0.80 2.18
CA VAL A 54 -2.81 1.98 1.65
C VAL A 54 -1.41 1.57 1.17
N PRO A 55 -1.24 1.30 -0.13
CA PRO A 55 0.01 0.80 -0.68
C PRO A 55 1.07 1.89 -0.91
N GLY A 56 1.36 2.69 0.12
CA GLY A 56 2.46 3.65 0.13
C GLY A 56 2.08 5.09 -0.22
N ASP A 57 3.08 5.96 -0.06
CA ASP A 57 3.03 7.40 -0.29
C ASP A 57 1.91 8.09 0.49
N LEU A 58 1.92 7.81 1.81
CA LEU A 58 0.97 8.42 2.72
C LEU A 58 1.16 9.93 2.82
N CYS A 59 2.40 10.38 3.06
CA CYS A 59 2.66 11.81 3.27
C CYS A 59 4.10 12.22 2.93
N TRP A 60 4.31 13.52 2.75
CA TRP A 60 5.59 14.14 2.39
C TRP A 60 6.57 14.32 3.56
N ALA A 61 6.26 13.82 4.73
CA ALA A 61 7.15 13.94 5.89
C ALA A 61 8.50 13.26 5.65
N ASN A 62 9.58 13.90 6.12
CA ASN A 62 10.93 13.34 6.07
C ASN A 62 11.34 12.64 7.37
N ARG A 63 10.74 12.99 8.49
CA ARG A 63 11.01 12.43 9.82
C ARG A 63 9.74 11.80 10.38
N PHE A 64 9.92 10.80 11.22
CA PHE A 64 8.80 10.07 11.81
C PHE A 64 7.86 10.98 12.61
N GLU A 65 8.42 11.90 13.38
CA GLU A 65 7.67 12.85 14.19
C GLU A 65 6.81 13.79 13.33
N ASP A 66 7.32 14.17 12.17
CA ASP A 66 6.62 15.07 11.25
C ASP A 66 5.45 14.37 10.52
N ALA A 67 5.42 13.02 10.51
CA ALA A 67 4.32 12.25 9.95
C ALA A 67 3.12 12.11 10.90
N PHE A 68 3.28 12.42 12.20
CA PHE A 68 2.21 12.25 13.18
C PHE A 68 0.91 13.01 12.87
N PRO A 69 0.92 14.25 12.37
CA PRO A 69 -0.31 14.92 11.98
C PRO A 69 -1.10 14.16 10.93
N ALA A 70 -0.42 13.65 9.88
CA ALA A 70 -1.03 12.83 8.82
C ALA A 70 -1.55 11.48 9.36
N LEU A 71 -0.74 10.79 10.19
CA LEU A 71 -1.14 9.54 10.82
C LEU A 71 -2.34 9.69 11.75
N LYS A 72 -2.39 10.77 12.55
CA LYS A 72 -3.52 11.09 13.42
C LYS A 72 -4.77 11.40 12.60
N TRP A 73 -4.64 12.20 11.53
CA TRP A 73 -5.75 12.46 10.63
C TRP A 73 -6.29 11.15 10.03
N LEU A 74 -5.42 10.29 9.53
CA LEU A 74 -5.81 8.98 8.99
C LEU A 74 -6.54 8.13 10.04
N ALA A 75 -6.11 8.17 11.30
CA ALA A 75 -6.76 7.45 12.40
C ALA A 75 -8.18 7.95 12.69
N THR A 76 -8.51 9.23 12.41
CA THR A 76 -9.88 9.77 12.58
C THR A 76 -10.88 9.26 11.55
N LEU A 77 -10.40 8.70 10.44
CA LEU A 77 -11.24 8.15 9.40
C LEU A 77 -11.76 6.76 9.80
N PRO A 78 -12.97 6.35 9.37
CA PRO A 78 -13.50 5.03 9.69
C PRO A 78 -12.68 3.88 9.08
N GLY A 79 -12.82 2.70 9.66
CA GLY A 79 -12.14 1.48 9.23
C GLY A 79 -10.74 1.29 9.83
N LYS A 80 -10.19 0.08 9.75
CA LYS A 80 -8.81 -0.26 10.09
C LYS A 80 -7.92 -0.02 8.87
N LYS A 81 -6.77 0.62 9.04
CA LYS A 81 -5.86 0.99 7.95
C LYS A 81 -4.59 0.16 8.01
N VAL A 82 -4.19 -0.43 6.88
CA VAL A 82 -2.92 -1.14 6.75
C VAL A 82 -2.05 -0.44 5.72
N LEU A 83 -0.88 -0.01 6.17
CA LEU A 83 0.07 0.75 5.39
C LEU A 83 1.25 -0.12 4.95
N ILE A 84 1.80 0.14 3.78
CA ILE A 84 3.17 -0.18 3.42
C ILE A 84 3.93 1.11 3.09
N LYS A 85 5.26 1.01 3.02
CA LYS A 85 6.11 2.15 2.65
C LYS A 85 6.03 2.44 1.14
N GLY A 86 5.84 3.71 0.77
CA GLY A 86 6.08 4.22 -0.57
C GLY A 86 7.49 4.81 -0.77
N ASN A 87 7.75 5.43 -1.91
CA ASN A 87 9.05 6.04 -2.16
C ASN A 87 9.19 7.44 -1.52
N HIS A 88 8.10 8.14 -1.31
CA HIS A 88 8.08 9.45 -0.63
C HIS A 88 7.92 9.34 0.90
N ASP A 89 7.62 8.16 1.45
CA ASP A 89 7.54 7.94 2.90
C ASP A 89 8.93 7.87 3.55
N ASN A 90 9.70 8.96 3.50
CA ASN A 90 11.04 9.04 4.11
C ASN A 90 10.99 8.92 5.63
N TRP A 91 9.86 9.26 6.24
CA TRP A 91 9.59 9.17 7.67
C TRP A 91 9.58 7.73 8.23
N TRP A 92 9.51 6.73 7.39
CA TRP A 92 9.34 5.33 7.76
C TRP A 92 10.52 4.80 8.56
N VAL A 93 10.28 4.39 9.82
CA VAL A 93 11.29 3.91 10.77
C VAL A 93 11.31 2.38 10.92
N GLY A 94 12.15 1.85 11.81
CA GLY A 94 12.22 0.42 12.13
C GLY A 94 10.89 -0.14 12.63
N ASN A 95 10.66 -1.44 12.40
CA ASN A 95 9.38 -2.10 12.65
C ASN A 95 8.88 -1.92 14.09
N GLU A 96 9.74 -2.16 15.07
CA GLU A 96 9.41 -2.02 16.49
C GLU A 96 8.94 -0.60 16.84
N ARG A 97 9.72 0.42 16.42
CA ARG A 97 9.35 1.82 16.65
C ARG A 97 8.06 2.20 15.93
N LEU A 98 7.88 1.71 14.71
CA LEU A 98 6.68 1.96 13.92
C LEU A 98 5.45 1.41 14.64
N GLN A 99 5.46 0.12 14.98
CA GLN A 99 4.32 -0.54 15.63
C GLN A 99 3.97 0.08 16.99
N LYS A 100 4.99 0.49 17.75
CA LYS A 100 4.79 1.09 19.08
C LYS A 100 4.10 2.45 19.05
N HIS A 101 4.26 3.22 17.96
CA HIS A 101 3.84 4.62 17.90
C HIS A 101 2.76 4.92 16.85
N LEU A 102 2.34 3.95 16.07
CA LEU A 102 1.19 4.14 15.19
C LEU A 102 -0.08 4.39 16.03
N PRO A 103 -0.95 5.30 15.59
CA PRO A 103 -2.24 5.50 16.24
C PRO A 103 -3.09 4.23 16.20
N GLU A 104 -4.03 4.12 17.14
CA GLU A 104 -5.00 3.02 17.16
C GLU A 104 -5.74 2.89 15.82
N GLY A 105 -5.97 1.67 15.37
CA GLY A 105 -6.62 1.38 14.10
C GLY A 105 -5.74 1.57 12.86
N VAL A 106 -4.47 1.96 13.03
CA VAL A 106 -3.47 2.07 11.96
C VAL A 106 -2.38 1.02 12.15
N TYR A 107 -2.14 0.22 11.15
CA TYR A 107 -1.17 -0.87 11.14
C TYR A 107 -0.19 -0.70 9.98
N ALA A 108 0.99 -1.30 10.08
CA ALA A 108 1.99 -1.23 9.01
C ALA A 108 2.68 -2.57 8.78
N ILE A 109 2.90 -2.89 7.50
CA ILE A 109 3.69 -4.04 7.09
C ILE A 109 5.11 -3.59 6.74
N ARG A 110 6.09 -4.18 7.42
CA ARG A 110 7.51 -3.99 7.15
C ARG A 110 8.30 -5.25 7.49
N ASN A 111 8.61 -6.06 6.49
CA ASN A 111 9.28 -7.37 6.66
C ASN A 111 8.53 -8.31 7.62
N ASN A 112 7.23 -8.19 7.69
CA ASN A 112 6.28 -9.00 8.43
C ASN A 112 5.00 -9.10 7.60
N ALA A 113 4.00 -9.80 8.11
CA ALA A 113 2.67 -9.83 7.51
C ALA A 113 1.60 -9.52 8.57
N LEU A 114 0.38 -9.33 8.12
CA LEU A 114 -0.79 -9.16 8.95
C LEU A 114 -1.83 -10.21 8.60
N MET A 115 -2.58 -10.62 9.60
CA MET A 115 -3.77 -11.45 9.45
C MET A 115 -4.96 -10.70 10.05
N VAL A 116 -6.04 -10.60 9.29
CA VAL A 116 -7.32 -10.01 9.73
C VAL A 116 -8.40 -11.06 9.50
N GLY A 117 -8.77 -11.78 10.56
CA GLY A 117 -9.59 -12.97 10.42
C GLY A 117 -8.92 -13.98 9.46
N ASP A 118 -9.61 -14.31 8.37
CA ASP A 118 -9.12 -15.23 7.32
C ASP A 118 -8.43 -14.52 6.14
N ILE A 119 -8.09 -13.22 6.29
CA ILE A 119 -7.39 -12.44 5.27
C ILE A 119 -5.91 -12.39 5.63
N TYR A 120 -5.05 -12.74 4.69
CA TYR A 120 -3.61 -12.64 4.83
C TYR A 120 -3.10 -11.46 4.00
N LEU A 121 -2.37 -10.56 4.64
CA LEU A 121 -1.80 -9.36 4.05
C LEU A 121 -0.27 -9.41 4.15
N ALA A 122 0.39 -9.27 3.01
CA ALA A 122 1.83 -9.10 2.93
C ALA A 122 2.17 -7.90 2.06
N GLY A 123 3.40 -7.41 2.16
CA GLY A 123 3.78 -6.29 1.31
C GLY A 123 5.21 -5.84 1.45
N SER A 124 5.65 -5.14 0.43
CA SER A 124 6.95 -4.45 0.35
C SER A 124 6.79 -3.27 -0.59
N LYS A 125 7.69 -2.28 -0.46
CA LYS A 125 7.70 -1.13 -1.36
C LYS A 125 7.85 -1.54 -2.83
N GLY A 126 8.61 -2.59 -3.13
CA GLY A 126 9.04 -2.89 -4.49
C GLY A 126 10.12 -1.91 -4.97
N TRP A 127 10.40 -1.91 -6.26
CA TRP A 127 11.32 -0.97 -6.89
C TRP A 127 10.93 -0.69 -8.33
N THR A 128 11.41 0.45 -8.85
CA THR A 128 11.17 0.87 -10.23
C THR A 128 11.94 0.03 -11.25
N TYR A 129 11.34 -0.13 -12.42
CA TYR A 129 12.00 -0.66 -13.62
C TYR A 129 12.44 0.46 -14.58
N ALA A 130 12.48 1.71 -14.13
CA ALA A 130 12.83 2.86 -14.95
C ALA A 130 14.21 2.69 -15.62
N ILE A 131 14.26 3.00 -16.92
CA ILE A 131 15.46 2.80 -17.76
C ILE A 131 16.54 3.85 -17.44
N ASN A 132 16.14 4.99 -16.90
CA ASN A 132 17.04 6.12 -16.60
C ASN A 132 17.90 5.90 -15.35
N GLU A 133 17.65 4.85 -14.60
CA GLU A 133 18.42 4.50 -13.41
C GLU A 133 19.63 3.65 -13.81
N ASP A 134 20.75 3.84 -13.09
CA ASP A 134 21.92 2.96 -13.25
C ASP A 134 21.50 1.49 -13.09
N LYS A 135 21.85 0.68 -14.09
CA LYS A 135 21.41 -0.72 -14.15
C LYS A 135 21.86 -1.53 -12.93
N GLU A 136 23.10 -1.37 -12.50
CA GLU A 136 23.65 -2.13 -11.40
C GLU A 136 22.96 -1.73 -10.07
N HIS A 137 22.74 -0.43 -9.88
CA HIS A 137 21.97 0.07 -8.74
C HIS A 137 20.55 -0.47 -8.75
N ARG A 138 19.85 -0.38 -9.86
CA ARG A 138 18.49 -0.89 -10.02
C ARG A 138 18.39 -2.38 -9.70
N ASP A 139 19.29 -3.19 -10.27
CA ASP A 139 19.29 -4.64 -10.06
C ASP A 139 19.53 -5.01 -8.59
N ARG A 140 20.45 -4.30 -7.91
CA ARG A 140 20.66 -4.45 -6.45
C ARG A 140 19.39 -4.09 -5.65
N MET A 141 18.70 -3.00 -6.03
CA MET A 141 17.50 -2.58 -5.34
C MET A 141 16.33 -3.53 -5.57
N LEU A 142 16.13 -3.99 -6.80
CA LEU A 142 15.14 -5.01 -7.15
C LEU A 142 15.37 -6.30 -6.35
N LEU A 143 16.61 -6.78 -6.26
CA LEU A 143 16.93 -7.96 -5.46
C LEU A 143 16.67 -7.76 -3.97
N ARG A 144 16.99 -6.58 -3.43
CA ARG A 144 16.70 -6.24 -2.03
C ARG A 144 15.21 -6.24 -1.74
N GLU A 145 14.41 -5.59 -2.58
CA GLU A 145 12.95 -5.53 -2.39
C GLU A 145 12.28 -6.89 -2.64
N TYR A 146 12.79 -7.69 -3.59
CA TYR A 146 12.37 -9.08 -3.76
C TYR A 146 12.55 -9.91 -2.48
N ARG A 147 13.74 -9.81 -1.85
CA ARG A 147 14.00 -10.50 -0.57
C ARG A 147 13.07 -10.03 0.55
N ARG A 148 12.82 -8.73 0.63
CA ARG A 148 11.88 -8.16 1.63
C ARG A 148 10.46 -8.64 1.41
N MET A 149 10.04 -8.72 0.16
CA MET A 149 8.72 -9.24 -0.20
C MET A 149 8.59 -10.71 0.18
N ARG A 150 9.61 -11.52 -0.12
CA ARG A 150 9.63 -12.92 0.33
C ARG A 150 9.53 -13.04 1.85
N VAL A 151 10.30 -12.28 2.61
CA VAL A 151 10.21 -12.27 4.09
C VAL A 151 8.79 -11.98 4.56
N SER A 152 8.10 -11.03 3.92
CA SER A 152 6.71 -10.72 4.25
C SER A 152 5.76 -11.87 3.89
N LEU A 153 5.93 -12.48 2.72
CA LEU A 153 5.10 -13.59 2.23
C LEU A 153 5.37 -14.89 3.02
N ASP A 154 6.62 -15.18 3.35
CA ASP A 154 7.02 -16.36 4.14
C ASP A 154 6.42 -16.36 5.55
N ALA A 155 5.99 -15.19 6.05
CA ALA A 155 5.28 -15.08 7.31
C ALA A 155 3.82 -15.60 7.24
N TRP A 156 3.25 -15.79 6.05
CA TRP A 156 1.91 -16.34 5.92
C TRP A 156 1.86 -17.81 6.35
N PRO A 157 0.78 -18.25 7.02
CA PRO A 157 0.51 -19.66 7.21
C PRO A 157 0.46 -20.38 5.86
N LYS A 158 1.06 -21.57 5.80
CA LYS A 158 1.06 -22.39 4.58
C LYS A 158 -0.33 -22.79 4.14
N GLU A 159 -1.20 -23.03 5.11
CA GLU A 159 -2.59 -23.46 4.90
C GLU A 159 -3.56 -22.43 5.48
N GLY A 160 -4.80 -22.50 5.03
CA GLY A 160 -5.86 -21.59 5.45
C GLY A 160 -5.84 -20.25 4.71
N GLY A 161 -6.65 -19.31 5.23
CA GLY A 161 -6.92 -18.01 4.61
C GLY A 161 -7.90 -18.11 3.44
N LYS A 162 -8.94 -17.27 3.49
CA LYS A 162 -9.92 -17.17 2.41
C LYS A 162 -9.51 -16.18 1.33
N LEU A 163 -8.58 -15.29 1.68
CA LEU A 163 -8.13 -14.23 0.78
C LEU A 163 -6.69 -13.84 1.10
N ARG A 164 -5.83 -13.85 0.09
CA ARG A 164 -4.42 -13.49 0.16
C ARG A 164 -4.16 -12.25 -0.69
N ILE A 165 -3.79 -11.14 -0.04
CA ILE A 165 -3.55 -9.86 -0.70
C ILE A 165 -2.09 -9.46 -0.54
N LEU A 166 -1.43 -9.19 -1.66
CA LEU A 166 -0.11 -8.59 -1.70
C LEU A 166 -0.23 -7.09 -1.98
N MET A 167 0.46 -6.29 -1.18
CA MET A 167 0.57 -4.85 -1.35
C MET A 167 1.96 -4.50 -1.84
N THR A 168 2.08 -3.78 -2.95
CA THR A 168 3.34 -3.18 -3.40
C THR A 168 3.12 -1.70 -3.67
N HIS A 169 4.17 -0.87 -3.51
CA HIS A 169 4.03 0.52 -3.92
C HIS A 169 4.36 0.67 -5.41
N TYR A 170 5.53 0.19 -5.83
CA TYR A 170 5.84 0.10 -7.26
C TYR A 170 5.07 -1.04 -7.94
N PRO A 171 4.72 -0.91 -9.22
CA PRO A 171 4.18 -2.04 -9.99
C PRO A 171 5.10 -3.27 -9.87
N PRO A 172 4.55 -4.48 -9.68
CA PRO A 172 5.36 -5.70 -9.56
C PRO A 172 5.89 -6.22 -10.90
N PHE A 173 5.83 -5.42 -11.95
CA PHE A 173 6.26 -5.77 -13.31
C PHE A 173 6.63 -4.51 -14.11
N ASP A 174 7.45 -4.68 -15.13
CA ASP A 174 7.71 -3.66 -16.14
C ASP A 174 6.68 -3.71 -17.29
N HIS A 175 6.69 -2.71 -18.16
CA HIS A 175 5.77 -2.64 -19.30
C HIS A 175 5.87 -3.83 -20.26
N SER A 176 7.06 -4.42 -20.39
CA SER A 176 7.33 -5.56 -21.28
C SER A 176 7.07 -6.90 -20.59
N VAL A 177 6.82 -6.89 -19.28
CA VAL A 177 6.73 -8.11 -18.44
C VAL A 177 7.97 -9.02 -18.61
N SER A 178 9.14 -8.40 -18.88
CA SER A 178 10.39 -9.11 -19.14
C SER A 178 10.99 -9.70 -17.87
N ASP A 179 10.83 -9.01 -16.73
CA ASP A 179 11.23 -9.49 -15.41
C ASP A 179 10.01 -9.98 -14.64
N LYS A 180 9.91 -11.28 -14.45
CA LYS A 180 8.75 -11.92 -13.79
C LYS A 180 8.98 -12.24 -12.32
N ARG A 181 10.15 -11.90 -11.74
CA ARG A 181 10.51 -12.31 -10.37
C ARG A 181 9.46 -11.97 -9.32
N PHE A 182 8.80 -10.81 -9.41
CA PHE A 182 7.73 -10.43 -8.49
C PHE A 182 6.38 -11.08 -8.87
N LEU A 183 6.12 -11.27 -10.17
CA LEU A 183 4.91 -11.96 -10.65
C LEU A 183 4.92 -13.44 -10.27
N ASP A 184 6.08 -14.09 -10.33
CA ASP A 184 6.22 -15.50 -9.95
C ASP A 184 5.90 -15.73 -8.47
N LEU A 185 6.14 -14.74 -7.60
CA LEU A 185 5.72 -14.80 -6.20
C LEU A 185 4.20 -14.85 -6.04
N LEU A 186 3.43 -14.24 -6.96
CA LEU A 186 1.97 -14.30 -6.88
C LEU A 186 1.46 -15.75 -7.02
N ASP A 187 2.11 -16.55 -7.87
CA ASP A 187 1.76 -17.96 -8.04
C ASP A 187 2.34 -18.82 -6.91
N GLU A 188 3.61 -18.61 -6.53
CA GLU A 188 4.29 -19.35 -5.46
C GLU A 188 3.52 -19.29 -4.14
N TYR A 189 3.01 -18.11 -3.79
CA TYR A 189 2.28 -17.89 -2.52
C TYR A 189 0.76 -17.88 -2.67
N SER A 190 0.24 -18.25 -3.84
CA SER A 190 -1.21 -18.28 -4.11
C SER A 190 -1.89 -16.96 -3.78
N VAL A 191 -1.29 -15.84 -4.20
CA VAL A 191 -1.87 -14.51 -4.04
C VAL A 191 -3.14 -14.39 -4.90
N ASP A 192 -4.24 -13.90 -4.34
CA ASP A 192 -5.49 -13.68 -5.08
C ASP A 192 -5.54 -12.30 -5.71
N ILE A 193 -5.11 -11.28 -4.95
CA ILE A 193 -5.12 -9.87 -5.35
C ILE A 193 -3.76 -9.24 -5.04
N CYS A 194 -3.19 -8.57 -6.03
CA CYS A 194 -2.05 -7.68 -5.84
C CYS A 194 -2.49 -6.25 -6.08
N ILE A 195 -2.31 -5.37 -5.10
CA ILE A 195 -2.59 -3.93 -5.25
C ILE A 195 -1.28 -3.15 -5.28
N PHE A 196 -1.24 -2.07 -6.07
CA PHE A 196 -0.08 -1.21 -6.17
C PHE A 196 -0.48 0.24 -6.43
N GLY A 197 0.45 1.17 -6.19
CA GLY A 197 0.31 2.60 -6.38
C GLY A 197 1.36 3.16 -7.33
N HIS A 198 1.93 4.31 -6.95
CA HIS A 198 3.06 4.97 -7.58
C HIS A 198 2.78 5.63 -8.94
N LEU A 199 1.93 5.08 -9.77
CA LEU A 199 1.69 5.56 -11.12
C LEU A 199 0.59 6.61 -11.14
N HIS A 200 0.95 7.80 -11.62
CA HIS A 200 0.07 8.96 -11.75
C HIS A 200 -0.06 9.40 -13.22
N GLY A 201 -1.02 10.26 -13.51
CA GLY A 201 -1.16 10.86 -14.83
C GLY A 201 -1.32 9.85 -15.97
N GLY A 202 -0.71 10.13 -17.12
CA GLY A 202 -0.83 9.33 -18.35
C GLY A 202 -0.27 7.91 -18.23
N ASP A 203 0.81 7.72 -17.46
CA ASP A 203 1.49 6.43 -17.34
C ASP A 203 0.62 5.33 -16.73
N ALA A 204 -0.35 5.73 -15.92
CA ALA A 204 -1.27 4.81 -15.26
C ALA A 204 -2.28 4.13 -16.22
N THR A 205 -2.50 4.68 -17.41
CA THR A 205 -3.48 4.11 -18.38
C THR A 205 -3.05 2.74 -18.87
N LEU A 206 -1.75 2.46 -18.92
CA LEU A 206 -1.17 1.20 -19.36
C LEU A 206 -1.39 0.05 -18.37
N PHE A 207 -1.74 0.38 -17.12
CA PHE A 207 -1.86 -0.60 -16.02
C PHE A 207 -3.31 -0.79 -15.54
N LYS A 208 -4.30 -0.23 -16.23
CA LYS A 208 -5.70 -0.44 -15.86
C LYS A 208 -6.10 -1.90 -16.10
N ASN A 209 -6.57 -2.56 -15.01
CA ASN A 209 -7.14 -3.92 -15.08
C ASN A 209 -6.19 -4.99 -15.63
N PHE A 210 -4.94 -4.97 -15.19
CA PHE A 210 -4.00 -6.02 -15.56
C PHE A 210 -4.31 -7.32 -14.79
N SER A 211 -4.26 -8.45 -15.48
CA SER A 211 -4.36 -9.77 -14.85
C SER A 211 -3.20 -10.65 -15.29
N TYR A 212 -2.64 -11.40 -14.35
CA TYR A 212 -1.57 -12.36 -14.58
C TYR A 212 -1.97 -13.69 -13.96
N ASN A 213 -2.00 -14.77 -14.75
CA ASN A 213 -2.36 -16.12 -14.30
C ASN A 213 -3.63 -16.16 -13.42
N ARG A 214 -4.71 -15.46 -13.83
CA ARG A 214 -5.97 -15.29 -13.10
C ARG A 214 -5.87 -14.47 -11.79
N LYS A 215 -4.71 -13.90 -11.47
CA LYS A 215 -4.54 -12.97 -10.36
C LYS A 215 -4.97 -11.57 -10.78
N LYS A 216 -5.60 -10.85 -9.88
CA LYS A 216 -5.97 -9.45 -10.11
C LYS A 216 -4.82 -8.55 -9.68
N LEU A 217 -4.31 -7.73 -10.60
CA LEU A 217 -3.33 -6.70 -10.32
C LEU A 217 -4.01 -5.34 -10.50
N ILE A 218 -4.13 -4.58 -9.41
CA ILE A 218 -4.99 -3.40 -9.36
C ILE A 218 -4.18 -2.17 -8.97
N LEU A 219 -4.16 -1.18 -9.85
CA LEU A 219 -3.62 0.15 -9.54
C LEU A 219 -4.64 0.92 -8.70
N VAL A 220 -4.17 1.44 -7.55
CA VAL A 220 -5.03 2.12 -6.58
C VAL A 220 -4.51 3.50 -6.17
N SER A 221 -3.73 4.17 -7.04
CA SER A 221 -3.32 5.56 -6.82
C SER A 221 -4.54 6.49 -6.75
N ALA A 222 -4.56 7.41 -5.80
CA ALA A 222 -5.72 8.23 -5.48
C ALA A 222 -6.28 9.00 -6.68
N ASP A 223 -5.42 9.59 -7.51
CA ASP A 223 -5.83 10.32 -8.72
C ASP A 223 -6.49 9.43 -9.79
N LYS A 224 -6.19 8.12 -9.77
CA LYS A 224 -6.80 7.13 -10.69
C LYS A 224 -8.15 6.63 -10.23
N LEU A 225 -8.45 6.85 -8.98
CA LEU A 225 -9.69 6.49 -8.31
C LEU A 225 -10.59 7.71 -8.06
N ASP A 226 -10.31 8.85 -8.69
CA ASP A 226 -11.01 10.11 -8.43
C ASP A 226 -11.08 10.42 -6.93
N PHE A 227 -9.97 10.14 -6.22
CA PHE A 227 -9.82 10.31 -4.77
C PHE A 227 -10.86 9.53 -3.94
N SER A 228 -11.37 8.44 -4.47
CA SER A 228 -12.38 7.59 -3.83
C SER A 228 -11.82 6.19 -3.59
N PRO A 229 -11.91 5.63 -2.36
CA PRO A 229 -11.46 4.28 -2.11
C PRO A 229 -12.15 3.25 -3.00
N LEU A 230 -11.37 2.34 -3.55
CA LEU A 230 -11.86 1.24 -4.38
C LEU A 230 -12.22 0.03 -3.52
N LYS A 231 -13.42 -0.48 -3.65
CA LYS A 231 -13.84 -1.72 -2.99
C LYS A 231 -13.24 -2.93 -3.70
N LEU A 232 -12.42 -3.70 -3.00
CA LEU A 232 -11.76 -4.89 -3.51
C LEU A 232 -12.57 -6.16 -3.29
N TYR A 233 -13.14 -6.30 -2.10
CA TYR A 233 -13.79 -7.53 -1.66
C TYR A 233 -14.79 -7.29 -0.53
N SER A 234 -15.72 -8.23 -0.33
CA SER A 234 -16.64 -8.27 0.82
C SER A 234 -16.59 -9.64 1.45
N LEU A 235 -16.43 -9.68 2.77
CA LEU A 235 -16.37 -10.91 3.55
C LEU A 235 -17.52 -10.97 4.56
N GLU A 236 -18.19 -12.09 4.59
CA GLU A 236 -18.97 -12.49 5.77
C GLU A 236 -17.96 -13.02 6.80
N SER A 237 -17.44 -12.14 7.65
CA SER A 237 -16.45 -12.49 8.65
C SER A 237 -17.01 -12.32 10.06
N ASN A 238 -16.69 -13.29 10.93
CA ASN A 238 -17.01 -13.21 12.35
C ASN A 238 -15.84 -12.71 13.20
N SER A 239 -14.69 -12.37 12.60
CA SER A 239 -13.51 -11.87 13.30
C SER A 239 -12.89 -10.70 12.56
N ASP A 240 -12.75 -9.61 13.27
CA ASP A 240 -12.11 -8.36 12.83
C ASP A 240 -10.75 -8.13 13.50
N THR A 241 -10.26 -9.12 14.26
CA THR A 241 -9.01 -9.02 15.00
C THR A 241 -7.82 -8.98 14.05
N VAL A 242 -7.01 -7.93 14.17
CA VAL A 242 -5.74 -7.78 13.42
C VAL A 242 -4.60 -8.41 14.23
N ARG A 243 -3.80 -9.26 13.59
CA ARG A 243 -2.63 -9.90 14.20
C ARG A 243 -1.41 -9.73 13.30
N TYR A 244 -0.31 -9.32 13.90
CA TYR A 244 0.99 -9.40 13.23
C TYR A 244 1.50 -10.83 13.22
N ILE A 245 2.02 -11.25 12.08
CA ILE A 245 2.72 -12.51 11.89
C ILE A 245 4.13 -12.23 11.36
N SER A 246 5.11 -12.88 11.96
CA SER A 246 6.51 -12.80 11.54
C SER A 246 7.09 -14.21 11.48
N ILE A 247 8.14 -14.37 10.69
CA ILE A 247 8.93 -15.60 10.71
C ILE A 247 9.58 -15.66 12.10
N ASN A 248 9.29 -16.73 12.86
CA ASN A 248 10.08 -17.01 14.06
C ASN A 248 11.48 -17.40 13.59
N THR A 249 12.44 -16.50 13.73
CA THR A 249 13.88 -16.75 13.53
C THR A 249 14.47 -17.47 14.74
#